data_4984440add9653fd0f19ddcbfc1dbae8
#
_entry.id   4984440add9653fd0f19ddcbfc1dbae8
#
_cell.length_a   1.000
_cell.length_b   1.000
_cell.length_c   1.000
_cell.angle_alpha   90.00
_cell.angle_beta   90.00
_cell.angle_gamma   90.00
#
_symmetry.space_group_name_H-M   'P 1'
#
loop_
_entity.id
_entity.type
_entity.pdbx_description
1 polymer ?
#
loop_
_entity_poly.entity_id
_entity_poly.type
_entity_poly.pdbx_seq_one_letter_code
_entity_poly.pdbx_strand_id
1 'polypeptide(L)'
;MKLSEIQKVLDAEVLCGNNLLQREIRSCFACDLISEMLLYVTPDTLVITSLTNIHIVHTARVMDAVGVVFVGGKKPDAAAIMTSEMSDIPLLTTNHLIFECCGRLFVNGLKPNKKTTDSADVCG
;
A
#
# COMPACT_ATOMS: atom_id res chain seq x y z
N MET A 1 2.87 -11.10 6.87
CA MET A 1 1.44 -11.17 6.50
C MET A 1 1.34 -11.21 4.99
N LYS A 2 0.59 -12.15 4.45
CA LYS A 2 0.39 -12.24 3.01
C LYS A 2 -0.63 -11.21 2.52
N LEU A 3 -0.51 -10.80 1.26
CA LEU A 3 -1.46 -9.86 0.67
C LEU A 3 -2.90 -10.38 0.73
N SER A 4 -3.11 -11.68 0.59
CA SER A 4 -4.44 -12.30 0.73
C SER A 4 -5.02 -12.11 2.14
N GLU A 5 -4.18 -12.10 3.16
CA GLU A 5 -4.62 -11.84 4.53
C GLU A 5 -5.00 -10.37 4.71
N ILE A 6 -4.21 -9.47 4.11
CA ILE A 6 -4.51 -8.03 4.13
C ILE A 6 -5.85 -7.76 3.44
N GLN A 7 -6.11 -8.43 2.32
CA GLN A 7 -7.39 -8.33 1.63
C GLN A 7 -8.55 -8.66 2.57
N LYS A 8 -8.43 -9.73 3.33
CA LYS A 8 -9.48 -10.15 4.28
C LYS A 8 -9.62 -9.18 5.44
N VAL A 9 -8.50 -8.75 6.02
CA VAL A 9 -8.51 -7.83 7.17
C VAL A 9 -9.18 -6.50 6.80
N LEU A 10 -8.98 -6.03 5.57
CA LEU A 10 -9.50 -4.74 5.11
C LEU A 10 -10.83 -4.85 4.36
N ASP A 11 -11.37 -6.05 4.17
CA ASP A 11 -12.55 -6.27 3.31
C ASP A 11 -12.33 -5.66 1.93
N ALA A 12 -11.14 -5.87 1.35
CA ALA A 12 -10.72 -5.19 0.14
C ALA A 12 -11.08 -5.99 -1.11
N GLU A 13 -11.30 -5.25 -2.20
CA GLU A 13 -11.47 -5.79 -3.54
C GLU A 13 -10.14 -5.69 -4.28
N VAL A 14 -9.74 -6.75 -4.97
CA VAL A 14 -8.54 -6.74 -5.79
C VAL A 14 -8.87 -6.13 -7.15
N LEU A 15 -8.20 -5.02 -7.48
CA LEU A 15 -8.37 -4.35 -8.77
C LEU A 15 -7.47 -4.96 -9.85
N CYS A 16 -6.26 -5.35 -9.48
CA CYS A 16 -5.36 -6.11 -10.35
C CYS A 16 -4.33 -6.83 -9.49
N GLY A 17 -3.67 -7.83 -10.05
CA GLY A 17 -2.64 -8.58 -9.34
C GLY A 17 -3.18 -9.77 -8.58
N ASN A 18 -4.27 -10.41 -9.03
CA ASN A 18 -4.80 -11.61 -8.39
C ASN A 18 -3.77 -12.74 -8.28
N ASN A 19 -2.82 -12.78 -9.19
CA ASN A 19 -1.74 -13.77 -9.18
C ASN A 19 -0.65 -13.42 -8.15
N LEU A 20 -0.74 -12.29 -7.48
CA LEU A 20 0.28 -11.78 -6.55
C LEU A 20 -0.19 -11.81 -5.09
N LEU A 21 -1.32 -12.42 -4.79
CA LEU A 21 -1.92 -12.42 -3.45
C LEU A 21 -1.11 -13.20 -2.42
N GLN A 22 -0.16 -14.01 -2.86
CA GLN A 22 0.70 -14.78 -1.95
C GLN A 22 1.97 -14.01 -1.56
N ARG A 23 2.16 -12.79 -2.08
CA ARG A 23 3.30 -11.95 -1.69
C ARG A 23 3.30 -11.68 -0.20
N GLU A 24 4.48 -11.74 0.40
CA GLU A 24 4.67 -11.41 1.80
C GLU A 24 4.78 -9.90 1.99
N ILE A 25 3.98 -9.35 2.88
CA ILE A 25 4.00 -7.93 3.23
C ILE A 25 4.61 -7.80 4.62
N ARG A 26 5.67 -7.02 4.76
CA ARG A 26 6.41 -6.88 6.02
C ARG A 26 6.10 -5.59 6.74
N SER A 27 5.81 -4.53 5.99
CA SER A 27 5.57 -3.21 6.56
C SER A 27 4.57 -2.45 5.73
N CYS A 28 4.02 -1.38 6.28
CA CYS A 28 3.14 -0.50 5.52
C CYS A 28 3.46 0.96 5.80
N PHE A 29 3.10 1.80 4.84
CA PHE A 29 3.24 3.24 4.92
C PHE A 29 1.97 3.88 4.41
N ALA A 30 1.28 4.63 5.28
CA ALA A 30 0.00 5.27 4.96
C ALA A 30 0.23 6.77 4.79
N CYS A 31 -0.04 7.28 3.60
CA CYS A 31 0.22 8.68 3.29
C CYS A 31 -0.53 9.12 2.03
N ASP A 32 -0.91 10.39 2.00
CA ASP A 32 -1.53 11.02 0.83
C ASP A 32 -0.63 12.07 0.19
N LEU A 33 0.69 11.93 0.37
CA LEU A 33 1.66 12.87 -0.16
C LEU A 33 2.79 12.11 -0.86
N ILE A 34 2.90 12.28 -2.19
CA ILE A 34 3.86 11.54 -3.01
C ILE A 34 5.31 11.81 -2.57
N SER A 35 5.62 13.05 -2.20
CA SER A 35 6.97 13.40 -1.74
C SER A 35 7.39 12.62 -0.49
N GLU A 36 6.46 12.30 0.39
CA GLU A 36 6.73 11.48 1.57
C GLU A 36 6.96 10.01 1.17
N MET A 37 6.21 9.52 0.19
CA MET A 37 6.38 8.16 -0.33
C MET A 37 7.77 7.97 -0.90
N LEU A 38 8.30 8.97 -1.60
CA LEU A 38 9.64 8.93 -2.16
C LEU A 38 10.74 8.87 -1.09
N LEU A 39 10.43 9.35 0.12
CA LEU A 39 11.38 9.30 1.23
C LEU A 39 11.34 7.98 2.00
N TYR A 40 10.16 7.38 2.14
CA TYR A 40 9.96 6.32 3.15
C TYR A 40 9.60 4.95 2.58
N VAL A 41 9.02 4.86 1.39
CA VAL A 41 8.63 3.56 0.83
C VAL A 41 9.87 2.75 0.46
N THR A 42 9.83 1.46 0.81
CA THR A 42 10.89 0.50 0.50
C THR A 42 10.31 -0.72 -0.21
N PRO A 43 11.12 -1.61 -0.80
CA PRO A 43 10.60 -2.74 -1.58
C PRO A 43 9.68 -3.70 -0.84
N ASP A 44 9.68 -3.71 0.48
CA ASP A 44 8.80 -4.57 1.27
C ASP A 44 7.61 -3.82 1.86
N THR A 45 7.35 -2.60 1.39
CA THR A 45 6.30 -1.73 1.93
C THR A 45 5.02 -1.82 1.12
N LEU A 46 3.89 -1.99 1.82
CA LEU A 46 2.56 -1.79 1.26
C LEU A 46 2.20 -0.32 1.44
N VAL A 47 1.77 0.33 0.37
CA VAL A 47 1.33 1.73 0.41
C VAL A 47 -0.17 1.79 0.64
N ILE A 48 -0.60 2.61 1.60
CA ILE A 48 -2.02 2.86 1.88
C ILE A 48 -2.28 4.34 1.63
N THR A 49 -3.22 4.64 0.73
CA THR A 49 -3.42 6.02 0.29
C THR A 49 -4.85 6.26 -0.19
N SER A 50 -5.31 7.51 -0.15
CA SER A 50 -6.54 7.93 -0.79
C SER A 50 -6.31 8.58 -2.16
N LEU A 51 -5.05 8.76 -2.56
CA LEU A 51 -4.72 9.32 -3.87
C LEU A 51 -4.89 8.25 -4.95
N THR A 52 -5.54 8.63 -6.07
CA THR A 52 -5.87 7.68 -7.14
C THR A 52 -5.29 8.06 -8.50
N ASN A 53 -4.49 9.13 -8.58
CA ASN A 53 -3.90 9.56 -9.83
C ASN A 53 -2.76 8.63 -10.29
N ILE A 54 -2.42 8.71 -11.57
CA ILE A 54 -1.39 7.84 -12.17
C ILE A 54 -0.02 7.97 -11.49
N HIS A 55 0.26 9.11 -10.86
CA HIS A 55 1.54 9.33 -10.19
C HIS A 55 1.75 8.39 -9.01
N ILE A 56 0.68 7.94 -8.35
CA ILE A 56 0.76 6.94 -7.28
C ILE A 56 1.34 5.63 -7.81
N VAL A 57 0.85 5.19 -8.97
CA VAL A 57 1.32 3.95 -9.59
C VAL A 57 2.77 4.09 -10.03
N HIS A 58 3.13 5.22 -10.65
CA HIS A 58 4.51 5.47 -11.06
C HIS A 58 5.45 5.49 -9.86
N THR A 59 5.05 6.14 -8.78
CA THR A 59 5.85 6.19 -7.55
C THR A 59 6.02 4.80 -6.94
N ALA A 60 4.94 4.03 -6.86
CA ALA A 60 4.99 2.67 -6.34
C ALA A 60 5.95 1.80 -7.17
N ARG A 61 5.94 1.96 -8.48
CA ARG A 61 6.85 1.23 -9.37
C ARG A 61 8.31 1.64 -9.14
N VAL A 62 8.58 2.93 -9.08
CA VAL A 62 9.94 3.46 -8.88
C VAL A 62 10.51 3.01 -7.54
N MET A 63 9.68 3.01 -6.50
CA MET A 63 10.11 2.61 -5.15
C MET A 63 10.02 1.10 -4.93
N ASP A 64 9.55 0.36 -5.92
CA ASP A 64 9.38 -1.09 -5.87
C ASP A 64 8.47 -1.52 -4.71
N ALA A 65 7.38 -0.79 -4.50
CA ALA A 65 6.42 -1.11 -3.46
C ALA A 65 5.78 -2.48 -3.71
N VAL A 66 5.44 -3.17 -2.64
CA VAL A 66 4.84 -4.51 -2.73
C VAL A 66 3.42 -4.46 -3.28
N GLY A 67 2.71 -3.37 -3.04
CA GLY A 67 1.34 -3.17 -3.51
C GLY A 67 0.80 -1.84 -3.01
N VAL A 68 -0.40 -1.50 -3.47
CA VAL A 68 -1.09 -0.27 -3.08
C VAL A 68 -2.53 -0.59 -2.68
N VAL A 69 -2.98 -0.05 -1.55
CA VAL A 69 -4.37 -0.12 -1.12
C VAL A 69 -4.96 1.29 -1.17
N PHE A 70 -6.04 1.45 -1.93
CA PHE A 70 -6.81 2.70 -1.98
C PHE A 70 -7.92 2.64 -0.94
N VAL A 71 -8.06 3.67 -0.13
CA VAL A 71 -9.02 3.71 0.97
C VAL A 71 -10.23 4.59 0.64
N GLY A 72 -11.29 4.47 1.46
CA GLY A 72 -12.49 5.29 1.31
C GLY A 72 -13.30 4.99 0.07
N GLY A 73 -13.23 3.76 -0.44
CA GLY A 73 -13.97 3.33 -1.63
C GLY A 73 -13.45 3.92 -2.93
N LYS A 74 -12.26 4.52 -2.92
CA LYS A 74 -11.68 5.15 -4.11
C LYS A 74 -11.00 4.13 -5.00
N LYS A 75 -11.04 4.38 -6.31
CA LYS A 75 -10.43 3.53 -7.32
C LYS A 75 -9.70 4.40 -8.34
N PRO A 76 -8.49 3.98 -8.78
CA PRO A 76 -7.81 4.66 -9.87
C PRO A 76 -8.52 4.37 -11.20
N ASP A 77 -8.18 5.13 -12.24
CA ASP A 77 -8.77 4.92 -13.56
C ASP A 77 -8.17 3.68 -14.26
N ALA A 78 -8.75 3.35 -15.41
CA ALA A 78 -8.35 2.16 -16.17
C ALA A 78 -6.87 2.22 -16.61
N ALA A 79 -6.36 3.41 -16.93
CA ALA A 79 -4.97 3.56 -17.35
C ALA A 79 -4.00 3.24 -16.21
N ALA A 80 -4.32 3.68 -14.99
CA ALA A 80 -3.51 3.39 -13.82
C ALA A 80 -3.52 1.89 -13.49
N ILE A 81 -4.68 1.24 -13.60
CA ILE A 81 -4.81 -0.19 -13.38
C ILE A 81 -3.97 -0.97 -14.39
N MET A 82 -4.07 -0.60 -15.66
CA MET A 82 -3.29 -1.25 -16.74
C MET A 82 -1.79 -1.11 -16.50
N THR A 83 -1.32 0.08 -16.14
CA THR A 83 0.07 0.32 -15.83
C THR A 83 0.55 -0.56 -14.67
N SER A 84 -0.27 -0.71 -13.64
CA SER A 84 0.05 -1.56 -12.49
C SER A 84 0.13 -3.04 -12.88
N GLU A 85 -0.77 -3.51 -13.72
CA GLU A 85 -0.73 -4.89 -14.21
C GLU A 85 0.58 -5.17 -14.97
N MET A 86 0.98 -4.25 -15.83
CA MET A 86 2.22 -4.37 -16.60
C MET A 86 3.47 -4.28 -15.73
N SER A 87 3.37 -3.70 -14.56
CA SER A 87 4.49 -3.51 -13.62
C SER A 87 4.47 -4.51 -12.46
N ASP A 88 3.55 -5.46 -12.45
CA ASP A 88 3.39 -6.46 -11.38
C ASP A 88 3.19 -5.82 -10.01
N ILE A 89 2.39 -4.76 -9.95
CA ILE A 89 2.02 -4.09 -8.70
C ILE A 89 0.55 -4.40 -8.41
N PRO A 90 0.23 -5.16 -7.37
CA PRO A 90 -1.17 -5.42 -7.01
C PRO A 90 -1.82 -4.16 -6.47
N LEU A 91 -3.05 -3.89 -6.92
CA LEU A 91 -3.86 -2.78 -6.44
C LEU A 91 -5.13 -3.33 -5.79
N LEU A 92 -5.45 -2.82 -4.62
CA LEU A 92 -6.66 -3.16 -3.89
C LEU A 92 -7.42 -1.89 -3.53
N THR A 93 -8.72 -2.01 -3.31
CA THR A 93 -9.53 -0.91 -2.79
C THR A 93 -10.40 -1.41 -1.64
N THR A 94 -10.62 -0.55 -0.65
CA THR A 94 -11.49 -0.84 0.48
C THR A 94 -12.37 0.37 0.79
N ASN A 95 -13.56 0.12 1.32
CA ASN A 95 -14.46 1.18 1.74
C ASN A 95 -14.05 1.80 3.08
N HIS A 96 -13.21 1.13 3.85
CA HIS A 96 -12.73 1.67 5.13
C HIS A 96 -11.86 2.90 4.90
N LEU A 97 -11.91 3.84 5.84
CA LEU A 97 -11.06 5.02 5.81
C LEU A 97 -9.65 4.69 6.32
N ILE A 98 -8.72 5.61 6.11
CA ILE A 98 -7.30 5.34 6.32
C ILE A 98 -6.97 4.96 7.78
N PHE A 99 -7.58 5.64 8.75
CA PHE A 99 -7.34 5.36 10.16
C PHE A 99 -7.75 3.94 10.53
N GLU A 100 -8.92 3.51 10.08
CA GLU A 100 -9.40 2.15 10.37
C GLU A 100 -8.53 1.11 9.68
N CYS A 101 -8.11 1.35 8.44
CA CYS A 101 -7.20 0.45 7.74
C CYS A 101 -5.90 0.26 8.51
N CYS A 102 -5.29 1.36 8.93
CA CYS A 102 -4.05 1.32 9.70
C CYS A 102 -4.24 0.58 11.02
N GLY A 103 -5.32 0.86 11.74
CA GLY A 103 -5.63 0.19 12.99
C GLY A 103 -5.79 -1.30 12.84
N ARG A 104 -6.58 -1.73 11.84
CA ARG A 104 -6.81 -3.15 11.57
C ARG A 104 -5.51 -3.89 11.25
N LEU A 105 -4.66 -3.29 10.43
CA LEU A 105 -3.39 -3.91 10.04
C LEU A 105 -2.43 -3.96 11.23
N PHE A 106 -2.37 -2.91 12.01
CA PHE A 106 -1.49 -2.84 13.18
C PHE A 106 -1.85 -3.92 14.22
N VAL A 107 -3.13 -4.05 14.55
CA VAL A 107 -3.55 -5.07 15.54
C VAL A 107 -3.38 -6.49 15.02
N ASN A 108 -3.30 -6.68 13.70
CA ASN A 108 -3.02 -7.97 13.09
C ASN A 108 -1.53 -8.23 12.89
N GLY A 109 -0.66 -7.35 13.38
CA GLY A 109 0.77 -7.59 13.46
C GLY A 109 1.62 -6.95 12.38
N LEU A 110 1.05 -6.18 11.47
CA LEU A 110 1.85 -5.49 10.44
C LEU A 110 2.65 -4.37 11.08
N LYS A 111 3.91 -4.24 10.66
CA LYS A 111 4.85 -3.30 11.28
C LYS A 111 4.92 -1.99 10.51
N PRO A 112 5.32 -0.89 11.20
CA PRO A 112 5.61 0.35 10.50
C PRO A 112 6.86 0.21 9.64
N ASN A 113 7.00 1.11 8.68
CA ASN A 113 8.14 1.15 7.79
C ASN A 113 9.44 1.38 8.59
N LYS A 114 10.52 0.67 8.22
CA LYS A 114 11.79 0.74 8.96
C LYS A 114 12.43 2.12 8.99
N LYS A 115 12.32 2.87 7.89
CA LYS A 115 12.88 4.24 7.83
C LYS A 115 12.24 5.13 8.89
N THR A 116 10.93 4.99 9.09
CA THR A 116 10.20 5.73 10.11
C THR A 116 10.68 5.33 11.51
N THR A 117 10.84 4.03 11.72
CA THR A 117 11.33 3.48 13.00
C THR A 117 12.75 3.99 13.32
N ASP A 118 13.63 3.94 12.33
CA ASP A 118 15.01 4.43 12.49
C ASP A 118 15.03 5.91 12.85
N SER A 119 14.20 6.72 12.21
CA SER A 119 14.08 8.15 12.51
C SER A 119 13.60 8.38 13.94
N ALA A 120 12.63 7.59 14.41
CA ALA A 120 12.12 7.68 15.77
C ALA A 120 13.22 7.34 16.79
N ASP A 121 14.01 6.32 16.52
CA ASP A 121 15.10 5.90 17.39
C ASP A 121 16.15 7.01 17.53
N VAL A 122 16.45 7.70 16.46
CA VAL A 122 17.40 8.82 16.48
C VAL A 122 16.87 9.97 17.31
N CYS A 123 15.58 10.25 17.23
CA CYS A 123 14.95 11.32 17.98
C CYS A 123 14.73 10.97 19.44
N GLY A 124 14.65 9.70 19.72
CA GLY A 124 14.43 9.21 21.06
C GLY A 124 15.69 9.25 21.87
#